data_e3528e959b1b598efc684ff47fb35c83
#
_entry.id   e3528e959b1b598efc684ff47fb35c83
#
_cell.length_a   1.000
_cell.length_b   1.000
_cell.length_c   1.000
_cell.angle_alpha   90.00
_cell.angle_beta   90.00
_cell.angle_gamma   90.00
#
_symmetry.space_group_name_H-M   'P 1'
#
loop_
_entity.id
_entity.type
_entity.pdbx_description
1 polymer ?
#
loop_
_entity_poly.entity_id
_entity_poly.type
_entity_poly.pdbx_seq_one_letter_code
_entity_poly.pdbx_strand_id
1 'polypeptide(L)'
;IISTDLLEQFKDNENARKDIELLSSQLERCSEILKKLTLNPVIEDNFIDGDLTISDYVDEIIKSFQQISNKNFIVNYDQNSNPFNITKSIEIVYGLRNFIGNANKFSTNKIFINIKSDNDLTEVIIEDDGEGYPKDVLSKIGEPYIKSVKSSIKSKSGLGLGIFIGKTLL
;
A
#
# COMPACT_ATOMS: atom_id res chain seq x y z
N ILE A 1 -19.61 -1.28 13.76
CA ILE A 1 -19.88 -0.45 14.96
C ILE A 1 -20.86 0.67 14.58
N ILE A 2 -20.51 1.65 13.72
CA ILE A 2 -21.38 2.80 13.41
C ILE A 2 -22.70 2.37 12.73
N SER A 3 -22.68 1.43 11.79
CA SER A 3 -23.89 0.94 11.12
C SER A 3 -24.82 0.16 12.06
N THR A 4 -24.26 -0.57 13.02
CA THR A 4 -25.01 -1.31 14.03
C THR A 4 -25.73 -0.37 14.99
N ASP A 5 -25.03 0.67 15.45
CA ASP A 5 -25.59 1.71 16.33
C ASP A 5 -26.71 2.51 15.64
N LEU A 6 -26.52 2.83 14.33
CA LEU A 6 -27.54 3.51 13.53
C LEU A 6 -28.79 2.63 13.30
N LEU A 7 -28.63 1.34 13.06
CA LEU A 7 -29.75 0.40 12.91
C LEU A 7 -30.58 0.30 14.19
N GLU A 8 -29.93 0.37 15.36
CA GLU A 8 -30.63 0.35 16.65
C GLU A 8 -31.34 1.67 16.92
N GLN A 9 -30.71 2.81 16.57
CA GLN A 9 -31.29 4.15 16.73
C GLN A 9 -32.53 4.37 15.85
N PHE A 10 -32.57 3.79 14.68
CA PHE A 10 -33.67 3.93 13.70
C PHE A 10 -34.53 2.66 13.56
N LYS A 11 -34.58 1.80 14.60
CA LYS A 11 -35.31 0.52 14.56
C LYS A 11 -36.79 0.64 14.21
N ASP A 12 -37.43 1.75 14.56
CA ASP A 12 -38.85 2.00 14.34
C ASP A 12 -39.15 2.66 12.98
N ASN A 13 -38.10 2.98 12.20
CA ASN A 13 -38.25 3.57 10.87
C ASN A 13 -37.76 2.59 9.79
N GLU A 14 -38.72 1.87 9.20
CA GLU A 14 -38.42 0.81 8.23
C GLU A 14 -37.69 1.34 6.96
N ASN A 15 -37.99 2.56 6.52
CA ASN A 15 -37.28 3.15 5.37
C ASN A 15 -35.85 3.51 5.72
N ALA A 16 -35.61 4.13 6.89
CA ALA A 16 -34.26 4.45 7.34
C ALA A 16 -33.42 3.17 7.54
N ARG A 17 -34.02 2.10 8.05
CA ARG A 17 -33.33 0.80 8.18
C ARG A 17 -32.89 0.25 6.83
N LYS A 18 -33.78 0.24 5.83
CA LYS A 18 -33.46 -0.21 4.47
C LYS A 18 -32.33 0.61 3.86
N ASP A 19 -32.35 1.93 4.06
CA ASP A 19 -31.31 2.82 3.55
C ASP A 19 -29.96 2.55 4.24
N ILE A 20 -29.96 2.31 5.55
CA ILE A 20 -28.73 1.99 6.32
C ILE A 20 -28.17 0.63 5.90
N GLU A 21 -29.04 -0.39 5.71
CA GLU A 21 -28.63 -1.72 5.23
C GLU A 21 -28.04 -1.62 3.81
N LEU A 22 -28.67 -0.83 2.93
CA LEU A 22 -28.16 -0.58 1.59
C LEU A 22 -26.80 0.10 1.62
N LEU A 23 -26.65 1.17 2.40
CA LEU A 23 -25.37 1.88 2.57
C LEU A 23 -24.29 0.95 3.11
N SER A 24 -24.60 0.14 4.12
CA SER A 24 -23.67 -0.84 4.68
C SER A 24 -23.20 -1.84 3.63
N SER A 25 -24.12 -2.37 2.83
CA SER A 25 -23.77 -3.30 1.75
C SER A 25 -22.90 -2.65 0.66
N GLN A 26 -23.15 -1.37 0.33
CA GLN A 26 -22.32 -0.65 -0.64
C GLN A 26 -20.92 -0.34 -0.04
N LEU A 27 -20.81 -0.03 1.24
CA LEU A 27 -19.53 0.16 1.93
C LEU A 27 -18.71 -1.14 1.96
N GLU A 28 -19.34 -2.27 2.26
CA GLU A 28 -18.69 -3.60 2.19
C GLU A 28 -18.19 -3.89 0.78
N ARG A 29 -19.02 -3.65 -0.23
CA ARG A 29 -18.64 -3.82 -1.64
C ARG A 29 -17.49 -2.91 -2.04
N CYS A 30 -17.50 -1.63 -1.61
CA CYS A 30 -16.36 -0.72 -1.83
C CYS A 30 -15.11 -1.23 -1.13
N SER A 31 -15.22 -1.72 0.10
CA SER A 31 -14.10 -2.31 0.85
C SER A 31 -13.53 -3.53 0.14
N GLU A 32 -14.38 -4.43 -0.37
CA GLU A 32 -13.94 -5.59 -1.17
C GLU A 32 -13.25 -5.17 -2.48
N ILE A 33 -13.78 -4.17 -3.17
CA ILE A 33 -13.15 -3.64 -4.39
C ILE A 33 -11.79 -3.03 -4.05
N LEU A 34 -11.71 -2.24 -2.98
CA LEU A 34 -10.43 -1.68 -2.51
C LEU A 34 -9.45 -2.78 -2.12
N LYS A 35 -9.90 -3.80 -1.39
CA LYS A 35 -9.09 -4.98 -1.09
C LYS A 35 -8.59 -5.64 -2.38
N LYS A 36 -9.45 -5.91 -3.36
CA LYS A 36 -9.06 -6.51 -4.65
C LYS A 36 -8.12 -5.64 -5.47
N LEU A 37 -8.22 -4.32 -5.37
CA LEU A 37 -7.31 -3.38 -6.05
C LEU A 37 -5.96 -3.24 -5.36
N THR A 38 -5.93 -3.46 -4.04
CA THR A 38 -4.70 -3.43 -3.24
C THR A 38 -4.08 -4.82 -3.08
N LEU A 39 -4.90 -5.87 -3.17
CA LEU A 39 -4.52 -7.27 -3.05
C LEU A 39 -4.25 -7.87 -4.43
N ASN A 40 -2.98 -8.17 -4.74
CA ASN A 40 -2.72 -9.33 -5.57
C ASN A 40 -2.92 -10.57 -4.67
N PRO A 41 -3.72 -11.57 -5.10
CA PRO A 41 -4.11 -12.72 -4.26
C PRO A 41 -2.95 -13.63 -3.81
N VAL A 42 -1.73 -13.36 -4.25
CA VAL A 42 -0.54 -14.16 -3.94
C VAL A 42 -0.01 -13.96 -2.50
N ILE A 43 -0.52 -12.96 -1.75
CA ILE A 43 0.04 -12.63 -0.42
C ILE A 43 -0.78 -13.16 0.75
N GLU A 44 -2.03 -13.60 0.52
CA GLU A 44 -2.92 -13.92 1.65
C GLU A 44 -2.51 -15.16 2.47
N ASP A 45 -1.75 -16.10 1.89
CA ASP A 45 -1.50 -17.38 2.57
C ASP A 45 -0.05 -17.62 3.06
N ASN A 46 0.91 -16.77 2.71
CA ASN A 46 2.32 -17.06 2.97
C ASN A 46 3.00 -16.16 4.02
N PHE A 47 2.31 -15.18 4.61
CA PHE A 47 2.87 -14.47 5.75
C PHE A 47 2.84 -15.38 6.97
N ILE A 48 3.97 -15.97 7.24
CA ILE A 48 4.26 -16.89 8.35
C ILE A 48 3.79 -16.25 9.66
N ASP A 49 3.14 -17.05 10.52
CA ASP A 49 2.82 -16.67 11.88
C ASP A 49 4.12 -16.45 12.66
N GLY A 50 4.39 -15.21 13.07
CA GLY A 50 5.56 -14.85 13.87
C GLY A 50 5.84 -13.35 13.88
N ASP A 51 6.68 -12.94 14.83
CA ASP A 51 7.25 -11.61 14.84
C ASP A 51 8.30 -11.51 13.74
N LEU A 52 8.11 -10.57 12.82
CA LEU A 52 8.99 -10.33 11.68
C LEU A 52 9.64 -8.94 11.80
N THR A 53 10.79 -8.77 11.18
CA THR A 53 11.40 -7.46 11.01
C THR A 53 10.84 -6.76 9.77
N ILE A 54 11.04 -5.44 9.66
CA ILE A 54 10.70 -4.71 8.43
C ILE A 54 11.46 -5.28 7.22
N SER A 55 12.69 -5.74 7.43
CA SER A 55 13.49 -6.38 6.38
C SER A 55 12.81 -7.63 5.83
N ASP A 56 12.25 -8.46 6.70
CA ASP A 56 11.53 -9.69 6.30
C ASP A 56 10.30 -9.34 5.46
N TYR A 57 9.53 -8.30 5.85
CA TYR A 57 8.40 -7.84 5.07
C TYR A 57 8.80 -7.31 3.69
N VAL A 58 9.87 -6.53 3.62
CA VAL A 58 10.38 -6.00 2.35
C VAL A 58 10.82 -7.14 1.44
N ASP A 59 11.55 -8.12 1.97
CA ASP A 59 12.01 -9.28 1.19
C ASP A 59 10.85 -10.09 0.61
N GLU A 60 9.81 -10.34 1.39
CA GLU A 60 8.63 -11.04 0.94
C GLU A 60 7.87 -10.27 -0.15
N ILE A 61 7.72 -8.97 0.04
CA ILE A 61 7.10 -8.10 -0.97
C ILE A 61 7.90 -8.15 -2.27
N ILE A 62 9.23 -8.03 -2.19
CA ILE A 62 10.10 -8.07 -3.37
C ILE A 62 9.99 -9.41 -4.09
N LYS A 63 10.02 -10.53 -3.38
CA LYS A 63 9.83 -11.88 -3.97
C LYS A 63 8.54 -11.93 -4.78
N SER A 64 7.45 -11.34 -4.27
CA SER A 64 6.18 -11.31 -4.98
C SER A 64 6.23 -10.48 -6.28
N PHE A 65 6.98 -9.37 -6.27
CA PHE A 65 7.17 -8.56 -7.49
C PHE A 65 8.10 -9.21 -8.48
N GLN A 66 9.16 -9.89 -8.04
CA GLN A 66 10.11 -10.60 -8.92
C GLN A 66 9.45 -11.69 -9.78
N GLN A 67 8.34 -12.27 -9.31
CA GLN A 67 7.59 -13.26 -10.09
C GLN A 67 6.87 -12.67 -11.30
N ILE A 68 6.56 -11.36 -11.27
CA ILE A 68 5.75 -10.69 -12.29
C ILE A 68 6.45 -9.51 -12.97
N SER A 69 7.65 -9.17 -12.55
CA SER A 69 8.41 -8.02 -13.00
C SER A 69 9.81 -8.42 -13.45
N ASN A 70 10.25 -7.83 -14.57
CA ASN A 70 11.62 -7.99 -15.08
C ASN A 70 12.58 -6.93 -14.52
N LYS A 71 12.17 -6.16 -13.50
CA LYS A 71 13.00 -5.13 -12.88
C LYS A 71 14.02 -5.73 -11.93
N ASN A 72 15.16 -5.06 -11.80
CA ASN A 72 16.22 -5.44 -10.88
C ASN A 72 16.01 -4.73 -9.53
N PHE A 73 15.67 -5.49 -8.49
CA PHE A 73 15.57 -5.01 -7.12
C PHE A 73 16.92 -5.17 -6.42
N ILE A 74 17.48 -4.07 -5.93
CA ILE A 74 18.76 -4.02 -5.24
C ILE A 74 18.47 -3.58 -3.80
N VAL A 75 18.61 -4.53 -2.87
CA VAL A 75 18.33 -4.30 -1.44
C VAL A 75 19.64 -4.18 -0.68
N ASN A 76 19.76 -3.13 0.09
CA ASN A 76 20.90 -2.89 0.97
C ASN A 76 20.41 -2.80 2.42
N TYR A 77 21.01 -3.61 3.28
CA TYR A 77 20.80 -3.56 4.72
C TYR A 77 22.01 -2.86 5.37
N ASP A 78 21.75 -1.87 6.21
CA ASP A 78 22.83 -1.25 6.98
C ASP A 78 23.41 -2.29 7.95
N GLN A 79 24.71 -2.54 7.86
CA GLN A 79 25.42 -3.52 8.70
C GLN A 79 25.40 -3.16 10.18
N ASN A 80 25.21 -1.88 10.50
CA ASN A 80 25.08 -1.39 11.88
C ASN A 80 23.63 -1.35 12.36
N SER A 81 22.72 -1.86 11.57
CA SER A 81 21.30 -1.92 11.90
C SER A 81 21.07 -2.85 13.09
N ASN A 82 20.19 -2.42 13.98
CA ASN A 82 19.66 -3.24 15.07
C ASN A 82 18.16 -3.43 14.84
N PRO A 83 17.75 -4.35 13.95
CA PRO A 83 16.36 -4.54 13.62
C PRO A 83 15.60 -5.08 14.83
N PHE A 84 14.43 -4.54 15.11
CA PHE A 84 13.52 -5.07 16.10
C PHE A 84 12.35 -5.81 15.44
N ASN A 85 11.84 -6.80 16.16
CA ASN A 85 10.67 -7.54 15.72
C ASN A 85 9.41 -6.69 15.90
N ILE A 86 8.55 -6.74 14.91
CA ILE A 86 7.23 -6.09 14.95
C ILE A 86 6.15 -7.14 14.88
N THR A 87 5.08 -6.91 15.62
CA THR A 87 3.89 -7.75 15.50
C THR A 87 3.35 -7.64 14.07
N LYS A 88 2.91 -8.76 13.53
CA LYS A 88 2.33 -8.82 12.18
C LYS A 88 1.30 -7.71 11.99
N SER A 89 1.57 -6.82 11.04
CA SER A 89 0.70 -5.72 10.66
C SER A 89 0.45 -5.75 9.17
N ILE A 90 -0.80 -5.95 8.81
CA ILE A 90 -1.26 -5.94 7.44
C ILE A 90 -1.13 -4.52 6.83
N GLU A 91 -1.23 -3.49 7.67
CA GLU A 91 -1.07 -2.10 7.30
C GLU A 91 0.35 -1.82 6.82
N ILE A 92 1.36 -2.31 7.52
CA ILE A 92 2.77 -2.18 7.13
C ILE A 92 3.01 -2.87 5.79
N VAL A 93 2.51 -4.09 5.62
CA VAL A 93 2.64 -4.83 4.36
C VAL A 93 2.03 -4.05 3.19
N TYR A 94 0.81 -3.54 3.36
CA TYR A 94 0.14 -2.77 2.30
C TYR A 94 0.78 -1.42 2.06
N GLY A 95 1.21 -0.74 3.11
CA GLY A 95 1.94 0.51 3.00
C GLY A 95 3.21 0.36 2.18
N LEU A 96 4.09 -0.54 2.58
CA LEU A 96 5.34 -0.84 1.87
C LEU A 96 5.09 -1.31 0.43
N ARG A 97 4.10 -2.19 0.23
CA ARG A 97 3.73 -2.68 -1.09
C ARG A 97 3.28 -1.58 -2.04
N ASN A 98 2.56 -0.57 -1.55
CA ASN A 98 2.16 0.57 -2.38
C ASN A 98 3.37 1.39 -2.85
N PHE A 99 4.36 1.63 -1.99
CA PHE A 99 5.58 2.35 -2.36
C PHE A 99 6.46 1.53 -3.31
N ILE A 100 6.73 0.26 -2.99
CA ILE A 100 7.53 -0.64 -3.84
C ILE A 100 6.82 -0.86 -5.19
N GLY A 101 5.50 -1.00 -5.19
CA GLY A 101 4.69 -1.13 -6.39
C GLY A 101 4.75 0.10 -7.29
N ASN A 102 4.79 1.30 -6.70
CA ASN A 102 5.00 2.54 -7.47
C ASN A 102 6.40 2.57 -8.09
N ALA A 103 7.45 2.27 -7.33
CA ALA A 103 8.80 2.18 -7.85
C ALA A 103 8.90 1.14 -8.98
N ASN A 104 8.31 -0.04 -8.80
CA ASN A 104 8.26 -1.07 -9.85
C ASN A 104 7.53 -0.60 -11.10
N LYS A 105 6.46 0.16 -10.96
CA LYS A 105 5.66 0.67 -12.07
C LYS A 105 6.38 1.75 -12.87
N PHE A 106 7.09 2.65 -12.21
CA PHE A 106 7.66 3.86 -12.81
C PHE A 106 9.14 3.75 -13.12
N SER A 107 9.89 2.83 -12.49
CA SER A 107 11.29 2.56 -12.82
C SER A 107 11.48 2.21 -14.29
N THR A 108 12.65 2.50 -14.81
CA THR A 108 13.11 2.01 -16.12
C THR A 108 13.59 0.56 -15.98
N ASN A 109 14.56 0.29 -15.13
CA ASN A 109 15.15 -1.04 -14.95
C ASN A 109 15.48 -1.40 -13.50
N LYS A 110 15.79 -0.42 -12.63
CA LYS A 110 16.38 -0.65 -11.31
C LYS A 110 15.54 0.01 -10.21
N ILE A 111 15.45 -0.68 -9.09
CA ILE A 111 14.82 -0.20 -7.88
C ILE A 111 15.80 -0.47 -6.75
N PHE A 112 16.16 0.57 -6.00
CA PHE A 112 17.05 0.50 -4.85
C PHE A 112 16.22 0.62 -3.59
N ILE A 113 16.46 -0.27 -2.65
CA ILE A 113 15.77 -0.27 -1.35
C ILE A 113 16.84 -0.33 -0.27
N ASN A 114 16.99 0.74 0.50
CA ASN A 114 17.94 0.84 1.59
C ASN A 114 17.17 0.76 2.90
N ILE A 115 17.55 -0.15 3.78
CA ILE A 115 16.90 -0.37 5.07
C ILE A 115 17.91 -0.14 6.17
N LYS A 116 17.56 0.74 7.11
CA LYS A 116 18.32 1.03 8.30
C LYS A 116 17.40 0.99 9.50
N SER A 117 17.77 0.25 10.53
CA SER A 117 17.04 0.16 11.79
C SER A 117 17.93 0.54 12.96
N ASP A 118 17.39 1.27 13.90
CA ASP A 118 17.93 1.43 15.25
C ASP A 118 16.91 0.92 16.29
N ASN A 119 17.12 1.22 17.56
CA ASN A 119 16.25 0.68 18.62
C ASN A 119 14.79 1.21 18.58
N ASP A 120 14.56 2.33 17.92
CA ASP A 120 13.30 3.07 17.99
C ASP A 120 12.65 3.27 16.60
N LEU A 121 13.45 3.20 15.53
CA LEU A 121 13.01 3.55 14.19
C LEU A 121 13.60 2.62 13.13
N THR A 122 12.78 2.24 12.16
CA THR A 122 13.25 1.65 10.90
C THR A 122 12.98 2.60 9.75
N GLU A 123 14.03 3.03 9.06
CA GLU A 123 13.96 3.83 7.86
C GLU A 123 14.06 2.92 6.64
N VAL A 124 13.10 3.07 5.71
CA VAL A 124 13.09 2.37 4.42
C VAL A 124 13.11 3.42 3.30
N ILE A 125 14.22 3.51 2.57
CA ILE A 125 14.38 4.42 1.45
C ILE A 125 14.20 3.61 0.16
N ILE A 126 13.23 4.00 -0.67
CA ILE A 126 12.92 3.36 -1.94
C ILE A 126 13.17 4.37 -3.05
N GLU A 127 14.10 4.04 -3.95
CA GLU A 127 14.51 4.86 -5.08
C GLU A 127 14.35 4.05 -6.37
N ASP A 128 13.97 4.71 -7.45
CA ASP A 128 13.88 4.11 -8.77
C ASP A 128 14.63 4.93 -9.83
N ASP A 129 15.01 4.30 -10.93
CA ASP A 129 15.70 4.90 -12.06
C ASP A 129 14.74 5.45 -13.13
N GLY A 130 13.52 5.77 -12.76
CA GLY A 130 12.51 6.35 -13.64
C GLY A 130 12.69 7.85 -13.88
N GLU A 131 11.76 8.43 -14.63
CA GLU A 131 11.76 9.86 -14.97
C GLU A 131 11.43 10.77 -13.76
N GLY A 132 11.05 10.18 -12.63
CA GLY A 132 10.60 10.89 -11.44
C GLY A 132 9.19 11.47 -11.59
N TYR A 133 8.76 12.20 -10.57
CA TYR A 133 7.43 12.80 -10.56
C TYR A 133 7.41 14.12 -11.32
N PRO A 134 6.41 14.34 -12.19
CA PRO A 134 6.17 15.65 -12.80
C PRO A 134 5.95 16.74 -11.74
N LYS A 135 6.37 17.97 -12.03
CA LYS A 135 6.29 19.10 -11.08
C LYS A 135 4.87 19.40 -10.58
N ASP A 136 3.87 19.16 -11.43
CA ASP A 136 2.44 19.32 -11.10
C ASP A 136 1.92 18.25 -10.13
N VAL A 137 2.62 17.10 -10.03
CA VAL A 137 2.33 16.02 -9.09
C VAL A 137 3.07 16.20 -7.78
N LEU A 138 4.33 16.66 -7.82
CA LEU A 138 5.18 16.80 -6.63
C LEU A 138 4.55 17.65 -5.53
N SER A 139 3.87 18.76 -5.87
CA SER A 139 3.22 19.65 -4.90
C SER A 139 2.01 19.04 -4.20
N LYS A 140 1.48 17.95 -4.74
CA LYS A 140 0.27 17.26 -4.26
C LYS A 140 0.53 15.81 -3.88
N ILE A 141 1.80 15.39 -3.85
CA ILE A 141 2.15 14.00 -3.58
C ILE A 141 1.62 13.56 -2.20
N GLY A 142 0.94 12.44 -2.17
CA GLY A 142 0.27 11.94 -0.96
C GLY A 142 -1.19 12.38 -0.81
N GLU A 143 -1.74 13.22 -1.70
CA GLU A 143 -3.19 13.41 -1.80
C GLU A 143 -3.84 12.28 -2.61
N PRO A 144 -5.13 11.98 -2.42
CA PRO A 144 -5.82 10.95 -3.19
C PRO A 144 -6.10 11.41 -4.63
N TYR A 145 -6.19 10.43 -5.55
CA TYR A 145 -6.58 10.62 -6.95
C TYR A 145 -5.66 11.50 -7.80
N ILE A 146 -4.41 11.68 -7.40
CA ILE A 146 -3.47 12.49 -8.16
C ILE A 146 -3.03 11.74 -9.42
N LYS A 147 -3.17 12.43 -10.55
CA LYS A 147 -2.69 12.00 -11.85
C LYS A 147 -2.05 13.19 -12.57
N SER A 148 -0.93 12.97 -13.24
CA SER A 148 -0.38 13.99 -14.11
C SER A 148 -1.27 14.19 -15.33
N VAL A 149 -1.59 15.44 -15.61
CA VAL A 149 -2.35 15.84 -16.81
C VAL A 149 -1.48 15.73 -18.08
N LYS A 150 -0.16 15.78 -17.91
CA LYS A 150 0.82 15.88 -19.01
C LYS A 150 1.50 14.57 -19.37
N SER A 151 1.25 13.47 -18.64
CA SER A 151 1.96 12.24 -18.94
C SER A 151 1.42 11.60 -20.21
N SER A 152 2.29 11.49 -21.21
CA SER A 152 2.08 10.68 -22.42
C SER A 152 1.94 9.18 -22.13
N ILE A 153 2.09 8.79 -20.88
CA ILE A 153 2.07 7.40 -20.39
C ILE A 153 0.63 7.00 -20.04
N LYS A 154 -0.28 7.08 -21.01
CA LYS A 154 -1.68 6.63 -20.85
C LYS A 154 -1.81 5.15 -20.43
N SER A 155 -0.81 4.33 -20.71
CA SER A 155 -0.82 2.89 -20.43
C SER A 155 -0.44 2.51 -18.98
N LYS A 156 0.20 3.41 -18.23
CA LYS A 156 0.61 3.18 -16.84
C LYS A 156 -0.35 3.83 -15.82
N SER A 157 -1.53 4.21 -16.23
CA SER A 157 -2.51 4.90 -15.38
C SER A 157 -3.06 3.97 -14.30
N GLY A 158 -2.78 4.30 -13.04
CA GLY A 158 -3.48 3.78 -11.87
C GLY A 158 -4.53 4.77 -11.35
N LEU A 159 -5.18 4.46 -10.24
CA LEU A 159 -6.19 5.32 -9.62
C LEU A 159 -5.59 6.58 -8.97
N GLY A 160 -4.27 6.68 -8.81
CA GLY A 160 -3.61 7.78 -8.11
C GLY A 160 -3.78 7.70 -6.59
N LEU A 161 -3.98 6.50 -6.06
CA LEU A 161 -4.22 6.25 -4.63
C LEU A 161 -3.02 5.60 -3.91
N GLY A 162 -2.05 5.04 -4.63
CA GLY A 162 -1.01 4.21 -4.03
C GLY A 162 -0.20 4.93 -2.96
N ILE A 163 0.29 6.15 -3.25
CA ILE A 163 1.07 6.93 -2.27
C ILE A 163 0.18 7.42 -1.12
N PHE A 164 -1.05 7.83 -1.41
CA PHE A 164 -2.01 8.22 -0.37
C PHE A 164 -2.26 7.07 0.60
N ILE A 165 -2.54 5.87 0.09
CA ILE A 165 -2.76 4.68 0.92
C ILE A 165 -1.47 4.34 1.70
N GLY A 166 -0.31 4.29 1.02
CA GLY A 166 0.97 4.01 1.68
C GLY A 166 1.27 4.98 2.82
N LYS A 167 1.09 6.28 2.60
CA LYS A 167 1.27 7.32 3.62
C LYS A 167 0.27 7.25 4.77
N THR A 168 -0.93 6.73 4.52
CA THR A 168 -1.98 6.64 5.55
C THR A 168 -1.79 5.41 6.45
N LEU A 169 -1.16 4.36 5.92
CA LEU A 169 -0.94 3.10 6.62
C LEU A 169 0.38 3.04 7.39
N LEU A 170 1.39 3.79 6.99
CA LEU A 170 2.70 3.92 7.64
C LEU A 170 2.84 5.22 8.41
#